data_eae71167f3bef05850ffd3be744500cc
#
_entry.id   eae71167f3bef05850ffd3be744500cc
#
_cell.length_a   1.000
_cell.length_b   1.000
_cell.length_c   1.000
_cell.angle_alpha   90.00
_cell.angle_beta   90.00
_cell.angle_gamma   90.00
#
_symmetry.space_group_name_H-M   'P 1'
#
loop_
_entity.id
_entity.type
_entity.pdbx_description
1 polymer ?
#
loop_
_entity_poly.entity_id
_entity_poly.type
_entity_poly.pdbx_seq_one_letter_code
_entity_poly.pdbx_strand_id
1 'polypeptide(L)'
;MSDQPSTPEPSALEKTQALLASLWQRNLPTLRQRLDTLDQAVAVEPIAPELLNEAIIIAHKLSGSLGLFGHHHATEIARELEHLFRNPSSAAPGRTKFLTQELRTTLALPEAPPTA
;
A
#
# COMPACT_ATOMS: atom_id res chain seq x y z
N MET A 1 -49.75 -9.65 2.33
CA MET A 1 -48.94 -9.15 2.79
C MET A 1 -47.87 -9.15 2.15
N SER A 2 -47.36 -8.74 1.69
CA SER A 2 -46.45 -8.78 1.18
C SER A 2 -45.46 -8.27 1.42
N ASP A 3 -45.17 -8.15 1.75
CA ASP A 3 -44.17 -7.80 2.26
C ASP A 3 -43.05 -7.87 1.54
N GLN A 4 -42.79 -8.11 0.60
CA GLN A 4 -41.66 -8.25 0.01
C GLN A 4 -41.23 -7.10 -0.72
N PRO A 5 -40.42 -6.30 -0.29
CA PRO A 5 -39.92 -5.19 -1.06
C PRO A 5 -39.12 -5.74 -2.21
N SER A 6 -39.17 -5.05 -3.29
CA SER A 6 -38.49 -5.50 -4.48
C SER A 6 -36.98 -5.39 -4.33
N THR A 7 -36.48 -4.50 -3.48
CA THR A 7 -35.05 -4.37 -3.27
C THR A 7 -34.72 -4.75 -1.83
N PRO A 8 -34.01 -5.84 -1.61
CA PRO A 8 -33.64 -6.20 -0.27
C PRO A 8 -32.63 -5.19 0.28
N GLU A 9 -32.67 -4.98 1.57
CA GLU A 9 -31.69 -4.14 2.21
C GLU A 9 -30.32 -4.82 2.17
N PRO A 10 -29.25 -4.05 2.02
CA PRO A 10 -27.92 -4.64 2.04
C PRO A 10 -27.65 -5.30 3.39
N SER A 11 -26.95 -6.41 3.34
CA SER A 11 -26.51 -7.09 4.56
C SER A 11 -25.46 -6.25 5.30
N ALA A 12 -25.19 -6.62 6.55
CA ALA A 12 -24.15 -5.96 7.30
C ALA A 12 -22.79 -6.10 6.60
N LEU A 13 -22.53 -7.25 5.97
CA LEU A 13 -21.30 -7.46 5.23
C LEU A 13 -21.21 -6.52 4.04
N GLU A 14 -22.29 -6.38 3.29
CA GLU A 14 -22.31 -5.48 2.13
C GLU A 14 -22.10 -4.03 2.54
N LYS A 15 -22.69 -3.60 3.66
CA LYS A 15 -22.49 -2.25 4.17
C LYS A 15 -21.03 -2.03 4.59
N THR A 16 -20.42 -3.04 5.21
CA THR A 16 -19.02 -2.96 5.61
C THR A 16 -18.13 -2.87 4.39
N GLN A 17 -18.39 -3.68 3.37
CA GLN A 17 -17.61 -3.65 2.14
C GLN A 17 -17.73 -2.30 1.43
N ALA A 18 -18.94 -1.72 1.41
CA ALA A 18 -19.14 -0.42 0.79
C ALA A 18 -18.40 0.67 1.57
N LEU A 19 -18.39 0.60 2.89
CA LEU A 19 -17.65 1.54 3.72
C LEU A 19 -16.15 1.43 3.47
N LEU A 20 -15.62 0.21 3.41
CA LEU A 20 -14.20 -0.01 3.15
C LEU A 20 -13.82 0.51 1.77
N ALA A 21 -14.68 0.30 0.76
CA ALA A 21 -14.40 0.81 -0.58
C ALA A 21 -14.34 2.34 -0.58
N SER A 22 -15.24 2.98 0.16
CA SER A 22 -15.24 4.44 0.27
C SER A 22 -13.98 4.94 0.98
N LEU A 23 -13.59 4.28 2.07
CA LEU A 23 -12.38 4.64 2.80
C LEU A 23 -11.13 4.43 1.94
N TRP A 24 -11.11 3.36 1.16
CA TRP A 24 -10.01 3.11 0.23
C TRP A 24 -9.85 4.26 -0.75
N GLN A 25 -10.95 4.70 -1.36
CA GLN A 25 -10.91 5.80 -2.31
C GLN A 25 -10.39 7.09 -1.66
N ARG A 26 -10.83 7.37 -0.43
CA ARG A 26 -10.36 8.54 0.30
C ARG A 26 -8.88 8.45 0.65
N ASN A 27 -8.37 7.25 0.83
CA ASN A 27 -6.98 7.03 1.22
C ASN A 27 -6.02 7.03 0.03
N LEU A 28 -6.52 6.94 -1.20
CA LEU A 28 -5.65 6.85 -2.38
C LEU A 28 -4.63 7.97 -2.51
N PRO A 29 -4.98 9.24 -2.29
CA PRO A 29 -3.97 10.30 -2.40
C PRO A 29 -2.82 10.13 -1.41
N THR A 30 -3.13 9.76 -0.17
CA THR A 30 -2.11 9.50 0.84
C THR A 30 -1.28 8.28 0.47
N LEU A 31 -1.92 7.24 -0.02
CA LEU A 31 -1.22 6.03 -0.44
C LEU A 31 -0.25 6.33 -1.58
N ARG A 32 -0.69 7.08 -2.58
CA ARG A 32 0.18 7.45 -3.70
C ARG A 32 1.36 8.27 -3.24
N GLN A 33 1.14 9.19 -2.31
CA GLN A 33 2.22 10.01 -1.76
C GLN A 33 3.23 9.13 -1.02
N ARG A 34 2.76 8.17 -0.26
CA ARG A 34 3.64 7.23 0.45
C ARG A 34 4.46 6.39 -0.53
N LEU A 35 3.83 5.90 -1.59
CA LEU A 35 4.55 5.14 -2.62
C LEU A 35 5.59 6.00 -3.32
N ASP A 36 5.29 7.26 -3.60
CA ASP A 36 6.24 8.19 -4.19
C ASP A 36 7.46 8.38 -3.28
N THR A 37 7.23 8.49 -1.97
CA THR A 37 8.33 8.62 -1.01
C THR A 37 9.18 7.35 -0.99
N LEU A 38 8.55 6.18 -1.05
CA LEU A 38 9.31 4.93 -1.13
C LEU A 38 10.15 4.87 -2.41
N ASP A 39 9.59 5.31 -3.54
CA ASP A 39 10.34 5.34 -4.79
C ASP A 39 11.58 6.22 -4.67
N GLN A 40 11.43 7.38 -4.03
CA GLN A 40 12.56 8.27 -3.81
C GLN A 40 13.62 7.61 -2.92
N ALA A 41 13.18 6.92 -1.88
CA ALA A 41 14.10 6.27 -0.95
C ALA A 41 14.90 5.18 -1.64
N VAL A 42 14.25 4.34 -2.45
CA VAL A 42 14.91 3.20 -3.07
C VAL A 42 15.63 3.54 -4.38
N ALA A 43 15.53 4.76 -4.84
CA ALA A 43 16.17 5.18 -6.09
C ALA A 43 17.69 5.14 -6.02
N VAL A 44 18.25 5.29 -4.83
CA VAL A 44 19.69 5.34 -4.62
C VAL A 44 20.09 4.31 -3.57
N GLU A 45 21.13 3.54 -3.83
CA GLU A 45 21.68 2.58 -2.88
C GLU A 45 23.10 3.01 -2.51
N PRO A 46 23.41 3.05 -1.20
CA PRO A 46 22.52 2.82 -0.06
C PRO A 46 21.54 3.96 0.13
N ILE A 47 20.42 3.64 0.79
CA ILE A 47 19.36 4.63 1.02
C ILE A 47 19.88 5.69 2.00
N ALA A 48 19.60 6.97 1.69
CA ALA A 48 19.99 8.06 2.58
C ALA A 48 19.34 7.89 3.95
N PRO A 49 20.06 8.17 5.05
CA PRO A 49 19.53 7.90 6.39
C PRO A 49 18.18 8.55 6.68
N GLU A 50 17.97 9.77 6.24
CA GLU A 50 16.67 10.46 6.47
C GLU A 50 15.55 9.74 5.75
N LEU A 51 15.80 9.32 4.51
CA LEU A 51 14.80 8.61 3.72
C LEU A 51 14.59 7.20 4.24
N LEU A 52 15.65 6.57 4.75
CA LEU A 52 15.53 5.22 5.32
C LEU A 52 14.57 5.20 6.50
N ASN A 53 14.71 6.17 7.41
CA ASN A 53 13.83 6.24 8.56
C ASN A 53 12.38 6.45 8.14
N GLU A 54 12.16 7.33 7.18
CA GLU A 54 10.82 7.59 6.66
C GLU A 54 10.25 6.37 5.95
N ALA A 55 11.09 5.65 5.19
CA ALA A 55 10.67 4.44 4.50
C ALA A 55 10.21 3.35 5.48
N ILE A 56 10.92 3.22 6.61
CA ILE A 56 10.51 2.27 7.66
C ILE A 56 9.12 2.60 8.18
N ILE A 57 8.88 3.87 8.49
CA ILE A 57 7.60 4.31 9.01
C ILE A 57 6.49 4.05 7.99
N ILE A 58 6.74 4.38 6.74
CA ILE A 58 5.76 4.18 5.67
C ILE A 58 5.46 2.70 5.47
N ALA A 59 6.48 1.86 5.37
CA ALA A 59 6.28 0.43 5.16
C ALA A 59 5.48 -0.18 6.31
N HIS A 60 5.77 0.24 7.55
CA HIS A 60 5.02 -0.22 8.71
C HIS A 60 3.55 0.17 8.62
N LYS A 61 3.26 1.43 8.31
CA LYS A 61 1.89 1.91 8.17
C LYS A 61 1.15 1.19 7.04
N LEU A 62 1.83 0.95 5.92
CA LEU A 62 1.24 0.24 4.80
C LEU A 62 0.89 -1.20 5.16
N SER A 63 1.75 -1.88 5.91
CA SER A 63 1.46 -3.26 6.30
C SER A 63 0.18 -3.35 7.14
N GLY A 64 -0.10 -2.34 7.95
CA GLY A 64 -1.33 -2.31 8.72
C GLY A 64 -2.54 -1.93 7.88
N SER A 65 -2.46 -0.83 7.13
CA SER A 65 -3.62 -0.33 6.39
C SER A 65 -4.01 -1.24 5.23
N LEU A 66 -3.04 -1.79 4.50
CA LEU A 66 -3.34 -2.67 3.38
C LEU A 66 -4.02 -3.96 3.83
N GLY A 67 -3.62 -4.47 4.99
CA GLY A 67 -4.27 -5.65 5.57
C GLY A 67 -5.73 -5.37 5.91
N LEU A 68 -6.02 -4.18 6.44
CA LEU A 68 -7.38 -3.79 6.76
C LEU A 68 -8.27 -3.80 5.52
N PHE A 69 -7.74 -3.38 4.38
CA PHE A 69 -8.50 -3.34 3.12
C PHE A 69 -8.48 -4.67 2.35
N GLY A 70 -7.87 -5.71 2.91
CA GLY A 70 -7.88 -7.03 2.29
C GLY A 70 -6.83 -7.24 1.21
N HIS A 71 -5.86 -6.36 1.10
CA HIS A 71 -4.77 -6.50 0.13
C HIS A 71 -3.66 -7.36 0.72
N HIS A 72 -3.87 -8.67 0.79
CA HIS A 72 -2.97 -9.57 1.50
C HIS A 72 -1.58 -9.64 0.89
N HIS A 73 -1.50 -9.78 -0.43
CA HIS A 73 -0.20 -9.86 -1.10
C HIS A 73 0.58 -8.55 -0.93
N ALA A 74 -0.09 -7.42 -1.10
CA ALA A 74 0.55 -6.12 -0.90
C ALA A 74 1.02 -5.95 0.54
N THR A 75 0.26 -6.47 1.51
CA THR A 75 0.64 -6.44 2.91
C THR A 75 1.94 -7.20 3.14
N GLU A 76 2.08 -8.37 2.52
CA GLU A 76 3.30 -9.17 2.65
C GLU A 76 4.50 -8.44 2.06
N ILE A 77 4.31 -7.78 0.91
CA ILE A 77 5.38 -6.99 0.29
C ILE A 77 5.78 -5.85 1.22
N ALA A 78 4.82 -5.15 1.80
CA ALA A 78 5.11 -4.05 2.72
C ALA A 78 5.86 -4.54 3.96
N ARG A 79 5.51 -5.71 4.47
CA ARG A 79 6.21 -6.30 5.62
C ARG A 79 7.64 -6.65 5.28
N GLU A 80 7.87 -7.21 4.10
CA GLU A 80 9.23 -7.51 3.66
C GLU A 80 10.03 -6.23 3.50
N LEU A 81 9.45 -5.20 2.91
CA LEU A 81 10.10 -3.90 2.79
C LEU A 81 10.49 -3.34 4.15
N GLU A 82 9.57 -3.38 5.11
CA GLU A 82 9.87 -2.91 6.46
C GLU A 82 11.05 -3.65 7.05
N HIS A 83 11.05 -4.98 6.92
CA HIS A 83 12.14 -5.80 7.43
C HIS A 83 13.48 -5.40 6.80
N LEU A 84 13.52 -5.24 5.48
CA LEU A 84 14.75 -4.90 4.78
C LEU A 84 15.21 -3.47 5.09
N PHE A 85 14.28 -2.53 5.23
CA PHE A 85 14.65 -1.18 5.63
C PHE A 85 15.24 -1.13 7.04
N ARG A 86 14.73 -1.97 7.95
CA ARG A 86 15.27 -2.06 9.30
C ARG A 86 16.60 -2.80 9.34
N ASN A 87 16.87 -3.62 8.34
CA ASN A 87 18.08 -4.43 8.24
C ASN A 87 18.70 -4.27 6.85
N PRO A 88 19.19 -3.06 6.51
CA PRO A 88 19.61 -2.79 5.13
C PRO A 88 20.72 -3.71 4.63
N SER A 89 21.59 -4.18 5.54
CA SER A 89 22.68 -5.06 5.14
C SER A 89 22.19 -6.44 4.70
N SER A 90 20.94 -6.81 5.00
CA SER A 90 20.38 -8.09 4.60
C SER A 90 19.73 -8.03 3.23
N ALA A 91 19.57 -6.83 2.65
CA ALA A 91 18.88 -6.68 1.37
C ALA A 91 19.85 -6.94 0.22
N ALA A 92 19.46 -7.80 -0.71
CA ALA A 92 20.21 -7.96 -1.94
C ALA A 92 20.14 -6.67 -2.76
N PRO A 93 21.16 -6.36 -3.57
CA PRO A 93 21.12 -5.15 -4.40
C PRO A 93 19.86 -5.10 -5.25
N GLY A 94 19.17 -3.97 -5.25
CA GLY A 94 17.95 -3.76 -6.03
C GLY A 94 16.71 -4.41 -5.46
N ARG A 95 16.80 -5.15 -4.36
CA ARG A 95 15.63 -5.87 -3.83
C ARG A 95 14.54 -4.92 -3.34
N THR A 96 14.91 -3.87 -2.61
CA THR A 96 13.92 -2.91 -2.12
C THR A 96 13.24 -2.15 -3.26
N LYS A 97 14.01 -1.83 -4.30
CA LYS A 97 13.44 -1.18 -5.47
C LYS A 97 12.46 -2.11 -6.19
N PHE A 98 12.85 -3.37 -6.35
CA PHE A 98 11.98 -4.37 -6.96
C PHE A 98 10.67 -4.51 -6.19
N LEU A 99 10.76 -4.63 -4.86
CA LEU A 99 9.57 -4.79 -4.02
C LEU A 99 8.67 -3.57 -4.07
N THR A 100 9.24 -2.38 -4.14
CA THR A 100 8.43 -1.16 -4.25
C THR A 100 7.65 -1.13 -5.55
N GLN A 101 8.26 -1.57 -6.65
CA GLN A 101 7.58 -1.67 -7.93
C GLN A 101 6.51 -2.75 -7.91
N GLU A 102 6.80 -3.89 -7.27
CA GLU A 102 5.83 -4.97 -7.08
C GLU A 102 4.60 -4.46 -6.32
N LEU A 103 4.84 -3.66 -5.30
CA LEU A 103 3.77 -3.10 -4.49
C LEU A 103 2.84 -2.24 -5.35
N ARG A 104 3.40 -1.37 -6.19
CA ARG A 104 2.60 -0.56 -7.10
C ARG A 104 1.81 -1.42 -8.08
N THR A 105 2.45 -2.43 -8.65
CA THR A 105 1.79 -3.32 -9.61
C THR A 105 0.65 -4.08 -8.95
N THR A 106 0.89 -4.62 -7.76
CA THR A 106 -0.11 -5.38 -7.02
C THR A 106 -1.32 -4.53 -6.66
N LEU A 107 -1.09 -3.25 -6.33
CA LEU A 107 -2.16 -2.32 -5.99
C LEU A 107 -2.78 -1.64 -7.22
N ALA A 108 -2.24 -1.90 -8.40
CA ALA A 108 -2.65 -1.25 -9.65
C ALA A 108 -2.52 0.28 -9.57
N LEU A 109 -1.45 0.73 -8.93
CA LEU A 109 -1.16 2.17 -8.77
C LEU A 109 0.24 2.47 -9.34
N PRO A 110 0.42 2.35 -10.66
CA PRO A 110 1.73 2.60 -11.26
C PRO A 110 2.15 4.06 -11.06
N GLU A 111 3.44 4.31 -11.27
CA GLU A 111 3.95 5.66 -11.21
C GLU A 111 3.19 6.53 -12.20
N ALA A 112 2.96 7.78 -11.80
CA ALA A 112 2.35 8.72 -12.72
C ALA A 112 3.29 8.91 -13.91
N PRO A 113 2.74 8.99 -15.14
CA PRO A 113 3.60 9.24 -16.30
C PRO A 113 4.27 10.59 -16.16
N PRO A 114 5.49 10.74 -16.69
CA PRO A 114 6.14 12.02 -16.63
C PRO A 114 5.31 13.06 -17.35
N THR A 115 5.16 14.21 -16.72
CA THR A 115 4.47 15.32 -17.36
C THR A 115 5.37 15.92 -18.41
N ALA A 116 4.84 16.05 -19.54
CA ALA A 116 5.59 16.62 -20.64
C ALA A 116 5.83 18.11 -20.42
#